data_b69507ede2f4d8820fd4578fc1fbeb75
#
_entry.id   b69507ede2f4d8820fd4578fc1fbeb75
#
_cell.length_a   1.000
_cell.length_b   1.000
_cell.length_c   1.000
_cell.angle_alpha   90.00
_cell.angle_beta   90.00
_cell.angle_gamma   90.00
#
_symmetry.space_group_name_H-M   'P 1'
#
loop_
_entity.id
_entity.type
_entity.pdbx_description
1 polymer ?
#
loop_
_entity_poly.entity_id
_entity_poly.type
_entity_poly.pdbx_seq_one_letter_code
_entity_poly.pdbx_strand_id
1 'polypeptide(L)'
;MSRADRAPRHTRRAGIACVAALAAACLAGCSTLSTWLPSWLTEPPSWPSWLSFGHNAHTPGPLPEITARAQPRVNWQVAVGGKVSPGFAPATRPDVVYAAAGDGAVVAVDAASGAQRWRIQAGKPLSAGAGADGTAVVVGTNKGDVLAFDPAGKPLWEAKVSSEVSGPPRPADGLVIVWSLDGRIFALSESDGARKWVYQHTTPPLTVRRFAGGIVSRGGLFTGTPGGKLLGIDLATGSLAWESNVTTPKGATELERIADITSLPVLQERAVCAAAYLGRVACFDMQRGTLQWSRDFGSLGGLAIDNRYLFITDDKGAIQALDKATGASVWKQDKLAQRSPGGPVILGDYLGVVDVEGYMHLLDRSDGALVGRVATDGKPAASQPIDVADAAVWESLGGNLISVSAR
;
A
#
# COMPACT_ATOMS: atom_id res chain seq x y z
N MET A 1 69.44 21.10 -31.15
CA MET A 1 69.65 20.28 -32.35
C MET A 1 68.42 19.34 -32.40
N SER A 2 67.67 19.52 -33.25
CA SER A 2 67.25 19.20 -34.62
C SER A 2 65.90 18.43 -34.49
N ARG A 3 64.95 18.71 -35.07
CA ARG A 3 64.28 19.20 -36.25
C ARG A 3 62.81 18.68 -36.18
N ALA A 4 61.94 19.56 -36.46
CA ALA A 4 60.54 19.33 -36.80
C ALA A 4 60.36 18.42 -38.00
N ASP A 5 59.25 17.69 -38.07
CA ASP A 5 58.63 17.46 -39.39
C ASP A 5 57.08 17.51 -39.26
N ARG A 6 56.52 18.37 -40.11
CA ARG A 6 55.10 18.59 -40.35
C ARG A 6 54.62 17.57 -41.36
N ALA A 7 53.44 17.03 -41.18
CA ALA A 7 52.66 16.40 -42.24
C ALA A 7 51.20 16.92 -42.24
N PRO A 8 50.51 16.95 -43.40
CA PRO A 8 49.55 18.00 -43.74
C PRO A 8 48.10 17.64 -43.43
N ARG A 9 47.35 18.70 -43.15
CA ARG A 9 45.86 18.68 -43.14
C ARG A 9 45.37 18.69 -44.57
N HIS A 10 44.68 17.64 -45.07
CA HIS A 10 43.62 17.75 -46.06
C HIS A 10 42.73 16.48 -46.04
N THR A 11 41.43 16.72 -46.20
CA THR A 11 40.29 15.80 -46.47
C THR A 11 39.40 15.45 -45.29
N ARG A 12 38.61 16.44 -44.89
CA ARG A 12 37.32 16.21 -44.19
C ARG A 12 36.29 17.23 -44.65
N ARG A 13 35.92 17.22 -45.95
CA ARG A 13 34.80 18.02 -46.47
C ARG A 13 33.92 17.31 -47.50
N ALA A 14 34.05 16.01 -47.71
CA ALA A 14 33.25 15.28 -48.69
C ALA A 14 32.19 14.35 -48.09
N GLY A 15 32.06 14.22 -46.78
CA GLY A 15 31.13 13.28 -46.16
C GLY A 15 29.74 13.87 -45.73
N ILE A 16 29.57 15.20 -45.74
CA ILE A 16 28.35 15.83 -45.21
C ILE A 16 27.33 16.16 -46.30
N ALA A 17 27.74 16.19 -47.55
CA ALA A 17 26.84 16.51 -48.67
C ALA A 17 25.91 15.34 -49.13
N CYS A 18 26.26 14.08 -48.85
CA CYS A 18 25.47 12.92 -49.28
C CYS A 18 24.33 12.55 -48.31
N VAL A 19 24.40 12.94 -47.01
CA VAL A 19 23.37 12.63 -46.05
C VAL A 19 22.18 13.62 -46.13
N ALA A 20 22.42 14.86 -46.58
CA ALA A 20 21.35 15.87 -46.75
C ALA A 20 20.50 15.67 -48.03
N ALA A 21 21.01 14.96 -49.01
CA ALA A 21 20.24 14.69 -50.25
C ALA A 21 19.27 13.51 -50.14
N LEU A 22 19.47 12.59 -49.18
CA LEU A 22 18.58 11.46 -48.93
C LEU A 22 17.40 11.81 -48.00
N ALA A 23 17.51 12.88 -47.22
CA ALA A 23 16.41 13.33 -46.36
C ALA A 23 15.35 14.21 -47.09
N ALA A 24 15.69 14.82 -48.19
CA ALA A 24 14.78 15.67 -48.99
C ALA A 24 13.92 14.88 -50.01
N ALA A 25 14.27 13.63 -50.34
CA ALA A 25 13.52 12.79 -51.26
C ALA A 25 12.36 12.00 -50.61
N CYS A 26 12.26 11.99 -49.28
CA CYS A 26 11.20 11.26 -48.54
C CYS A 26 9.93 12.09 -48.28
N LEU A 27 9.87 13.36 -48.66
CA LEU A 27 8.72 14.24 -48.38
C LEU A 27 7.82 14.57 -49.55
N ALA A 28 8.05 14.01 -50.74
CA ALA A 28 7.25 14.35 -51.94
C ALA A 28 6.85 13.11 -52.76
N GLY A 29 6.37 12.05 -52.12
CA GLY A 29 5.95 10.85 -52.87
C GLY A 29 4.80 10.17 -52.17
N CYS A 30 3.62 10.75 -52.31
CA CYS A 30 2.36 10.24 -51.78
C CYS A 30 1.76 9.07 -52.54
N SER A 31 1.16 8.19 -51.83
CA SER A 31 -0.14 7.54 -52.01
C SER A 31 -0.32 6.43 -53.04
N THR A 32 0.71 5.85 -53.68
CA THR A 32 0.47 4.73 -54.62
C THR A 32 1.43 3.55 -54.53
N LEU A 33 2.26 3.47 -53.48
CA LEU A 33 3.21 2.37 -53.29
C LEU A 33 2.74 1.25 -52.33
N SER A 34 1.53 1.37 -51.78
CA SER A 34 1.01 0.43 -50.78
C SER A 34 0.48 -0.90 -51.34
N THR A 35 0.37 -1.05 -52.66
CA THR A 35 -0.26 -2.25 -53.26
C THR A 35 0.71 -3.34 -53.72
N TRP A 36 2.02 -3.12 -53.59
CA TRP A 36 3.04 -4.08 -54.05
C TRP A 36 4.01 -4.57 -52.97
N LEU A 37 3.86 -4.12 -51.75
CA LEU A 37 4.69 -4.63 -50.63
C LEU A 37 4.03 -5.84 -49.99
N PRO A 38 4.77 -6.96 -49.85
CA PRO A 38 4.26 -8.12 -49.13
C PRO A 38 3.82 -7.73 -47.70
N SER A 39 2.74 -8.31 -47.21
CA SER A 39 2.14 -8.01 -45.90
C SER A 39 3.12 -8.08 -44.72
N TRP A 40 4.19 -8.89 -44.80
CA TRP A 40 5.23 -8.99 -43.77
C TRP A 40 6.11 -7.73 -43.66
N LEU A 41 6.10 -6.82 -44.62
CA LEU A 41 6.81 -5.52 -44.56
C LEU A 41 5.92 -4.37 -44.08
N THR A 42 4.61 -4.56 -44.08
CA THR A 42 3.64 -3.53 -43.67
C THR A 42 3.05 -3.78 -42.29
N GLU A 43 3.12 -4.99 -41.80
CA GLU A 43 2.73 -5.31 -40.43
C GLU A 43 3.98 -5.20 -39.55
N PRO A 44 3.93 -4.43 -38.41
CA PRO A 44 4.99 -4.48 -37.44
C PRO A 44 5.11 -5.94 -36.94
N PRO A 45 6.33 -6.49 -36.83
CA PRO A 45 6.49 -7.85 -36.35
C PRO A 45 5.75 -7.99 -35.03
N SER A 46 4.81 -8.95 -34.96
CA SER A 46 4.17 -9.31 -33.71
C SER A 46 5.24 -9.91 -32.80
N TRP A 47 5.80 -9.07 -31.95
CA TRP A 47 6.75 -9.52 -30.95
C TRP A 47 6.07 -10.55 -30.06
N PRO A 48 6.71 -11.71 -29.81
CA PRO A 48 6.19 -12.65 -28.84
C PRO A 48 5.89 -11.92 -27.52
N SER A 49 4.75 -12.21 -26.91
CA SER A 49 4.28 -11.51 -25.68
C SER A 49 5.30 -11.51 -24.54
N TRP A 50 6.26 -12.45 -24.54
CA TRP A 50 7.35 -12.51 -23.56
C TRP A 50 8.48 -11.49 -23.83
N LEU A 51 8.55 -10.89 -25.03
CA LEU A 51 9.50 -9.82 -25.37
C LEU A 51 8.92 -8.40 -25.20
N SER A 52 7.66 -8.27 -24.85
CA SER A 52 7.06 -7.00 -24.49
C SER A 52 7.56 -6.54 -23.11
N PHE A 53 8.76 -6.02 -23.05
CA PHE A 53 9.28 -5.26 -21.91
C PHE A 53 8.63 -3.87 -21.79
N GLY A 54 7.45 -3.68 -22.26
CA GLY A 54 6.70 -2.44 -22.20
C GLY A 54 5.42 -2.66 -21.43
N HIS A 55 5.35 -2.04 -20.28
CA HIS A 55 4.14 -1.66 -19.56
C HIS A 55 2.85 -2.20 -20.17
N ASN A 56 2.54 -3.47 -19.90
CA ASN A 56 1.16 -3.88 -19.83
C ASN A 56 0.59 -3.20 -18.56
N ALA A 57 0.33 -1.92 -18.65
CA ALA A 57 -0.66 -1.32 -17.80
C ALA A 57 -1.90 -2.17 -18.06
N HIS A 58 -2.22 -3.08 -17.13
CA HIS A 58 -3.48 -3.84 -17.18
C HIS A 58 -4.57 -2.79 -17.31
N THR A 59 -5.11 -2.66 -18.51
CA THR A 59 -6.31 -1.84 -18.69
C THR A 59 -7.36 -2.47 -17.77
N PRO A 60 -7.87 -1.75 -16.77
CA PRO A 60 -8.85 -2.31 -15.86
C PRO A 60 -10.04 -2.86 -16.64
N GLY A 61 -10.60 -3.96 -16.19
CA GLY A 61 -11.81 -4.52 -16.77
C GLY A 61 -12.98 -3.53 -16.72
N PRO A 62 -14.02 -3.74 -17.50
CA PRO A 62 -15.20 -2.89 -17.48
C PRO A 62 -15.82 -2.87 -16.09
N LEU A 63 -16.49 -1.76 -15.76
CA LEU A 63 -17.26 -1.66 -14.53
C LEU A 63 -18.40 -2.68 -14.56
N PRO A 64 -18.51 -3.59 -13.57
CA PRO A 64 -19.58 -4.57 -13.54
C PRO A 64 -20.94 -3.89 -13.37
N GLU A 65 -22.00 -4.52 -13.89
CA GLU A 65 -23.37 -4.13 -13.58
C GLU A 65 -23.65 -4.32 -12.10
N ILE A 66 -24.40 -3.39 -11.52
CA ILE A 66 -24.79 -3.41 -10.12
C ILE A 66 -26.32 -3.27 -9.99
N THR A 67 -26.90 -3.98 -9.05
CA THR A 67 -28.29 -3.73 -8.60
C THR A 67 -28.20 -2.77 -7.42
N ALA A 68 -28.34 -1.47 -7.69
CA ALA A 68 -28.18 -0.44 -6.68
C ALA A 68 -29.19 -0.61 -5.53
N ARG A 69 -28.68 -0.86 -4.33
CA ARG A 69 -29.40 -0.91 -3.05
C ARG A 69 -28.79 0.04 -2.02
N ALA A 70 -27.62 0.62 -2.34
CA ALA A 70 -26.92 1.59 -1.54
C ALA A 70 -26.49 2.77 -2.41
N GLN A 71 -26.42 3.95 -1.81
CA GLN A 71 -26.03 5.19 -2.50
C GLN A 71 -24.78 5.80 -1.84
N PRO A 72 -23.60 5.23 -2.08
CA PRO A 72 -22.38 5.78 -1.51
C PRO A 72 -22.12 7.19 -2.07
N ARG A 73 -21.62 8.07 -1.21
CA ARG A 73 -21.26 9.43 -1.59
C ARG A 73 -19.91 9.85 -1.02
N VAL A 74 -19.21 10.67 -1.76
CA VAL A 74 -18.01 11.37 -1.25
C VAL A 74 -18.49 12.45 -0.29
N ASN A 75 -18.11 12.36 0.99
CA ASN A 75 -18.42 13.37 1.99
C ASN A 75 -17.50 14.58 1.81
N TRP A 76 -16.21 14.32 1.67
CA TRP A 76 -15.19 15.32 1.45
C TRP A 76 -13.93 14.70 0.81
N GLN A 77 -13.11 15.59 0.20
CA GLN A 77 -11.80 15.27 -0.36
C GLN A 77 -10.85 16.44 -0.06
N VAL A 78 -9.65 16.13 0.46
CA VAL A 78 -8.65 17.12 0.87
C VAL A 78 -7.29 16.75 0.31
N ALA A 79 -6.62 17.66 -0.38
CA ALA A 79 -5.27 17.46 -0.85
C ALA A 79 -4.29 17.39 0.33
N VAL A 80 -3.49 16.32 0.43
CA VAL A 80 -2.46 16.13 1.46
C VAL A 80 -1.11 16.64 0.95
N GLY A 81 -0.64 16.11 -0.19
CA GLY A 81 0.66 16.49 -0.76
C GLY A 81 0.91 15.79 -2.10
N GLY A 82 2.08 16.10 -2.71
CA GLY A 82 2.38 15.67 -4.08
C GLY A 82 2.95 14.27 -4.25
N LYS A 83 3.41 13.61 -3.19
CA LYS A 83 4.04 12.28 -3.27
C LYS A 83 3.45 11.35 -2.23
N VAL A 84 2.56 10.48 -2.67
CA VAL A 84 2.01 9.41 -1.86
C VAL A 84 2.39 8.08 -2.50
N SER A 85 2.94 7.18 -1.70
CA SER A 85 3.36 5.84 -2.11
C SER A 85 2.46 4.79 -1.44
N PRO A 86 2.40 3.56 -1.97
CA PRO A 86 1.73 2.47 -1.27
C PRO A 86 2.25 2.30 0.15
N GLY A 87 1.32 2.18 1.12
CA GLY A 87 1.65 2.09 2.55
C GLY A 87 1.48 3.40 3.33
N PHE A 88 1.27 4.54 2.65
CA PHE A 88 0.83 5.74 3.34
C PHE A 88 -0.62 5.55 3.81
N ALA A 89 -0.80 5.44 5.10
CA ALA A 89 -2.09 5.29 5.73
C ALA A 89 -2.39 6.49 6.63
N PRO A 90 -3.64 6.98 6.67
CA PRO A 90 -4.02 7.99 7.62
C PRO A 90 -4.12 7.41 9.03
N ALA A 91 -3.91 8.26 10.04
CA ALA A 91 -4.22 7.96 11.43
C ALA A 91 -5.48 8.71 11.85
N THR A 92 -6.27 8.12 12.76
CA THR A 92 -7.54 8.70 13.15
C THR A 92 -7.71 8.79 14.65
N ARG A 93 -8.44 9.81 15.04
CA ARG A 93 -9.07 10.02 16.34
C ARG A 93 -10.57 10.25 16.07
N PRO A 94 -11.43 10.19 17.07
CA PRO A 94 -12.88 10.30 16.83
C PRO A 94 -13.30 11.51 16.00
N ASP A 95 -12.61 12.64 16.14
CA ASP A 95 -12.97 13.91 15.53
C ASP A 95 -11.92 14.47 14.54
N VAL A 96 -10.79 13.76 14.34
CA VAL A 96 -9.71 14.22 13.47
C VAL A 96 -9.05 13.08 12.72
N VAL A 97 -8.68 13.36 11.46
CA VAL A 97 -7.87 12.47 10.62
C VAL A 97 -6.55 13.18 10.34
N TYR A 98 -5.45 12.46 10.54
CA TYR A 98 -4.10 12.90 10.21
C TYR A 98 -3.61 12.13 8.99
N ALA A 99 -3.01 12.85 8.04
CA ALA A 99 -2.42 12.25 6.85
C ALA A 99 -1.07 12.89 6.56
N ALA A 100 -0.20 12.15 5.87
CA ALA A 100 1.16 12.58 5.59
C ALA A 100 1.56 12.22 4.16
N ALA A 101 2.30 13.08 3.46
CA ALA A 101 2.79 12.84 2.12
C ALA A 101 4.33 12.80 2.07
N GLY A 102 4.88 12.12 1.08
CA GLY A 102 6.33 11.93 0.93
C GLY A 102 7.12 13.22 0.67
N ASP A 103 6.48 14.32 0.32
CA ASP A 103 7.09 15.64 0.22
C ASP A 103 7.28 16.37 1.57
N GLY A 104 6.89 15.73 2.67
CA GLY A 104 7.01 16.27 4.02
C GLY A 104 5.76 16.94 4.56
N ALA A 105 4.69 17.02 3.77
CA ALA A 105 3.43 17.58 4.25
C ALA A 105 2.77 16.65 5.28
N VAL A 106 2.27 17.23 6.37
CA VAL A 106 1.42 16.56 7.36
C VAL A 106 0.20 17.44 7.58
N VAL A 107 -0.99 16.86 7.52
CA VAL A 107 -2.26 17.56 7.67
C VAL A 107 -3.12 16.93 8.75
N ALA A 108 -3.88 17.75 9.46
CA ALA A 108 -4.99 17.33 10.28
C ALA A 108 -6.27 17.93 9.71
N VAL A 109 -7.27 17.07 9.55
CA VAL A 109 -8.58 17.47 9.07
C VAL A 109 -9.66 17.03 10.05
N ASP A 110 -10.73 17.80 10.12
CA ASP A 110 -11.93 17.41 10.85
C ASP A 110 -12.56 16.19 10.20
N ALA A 111 -12.82 15.15 10.98
CA ALA A 111 -13.27 13.86 10.45
C ALA A 111 -14.66 13.94 9.78
N ALA A 112 -15.54 14.78 10.29
CA ALA A 112 -16.90 14.91 9.78
C ALA A 112 -16.99 15.77 8.52
N SER A 113 -16.31 16.90 8.51
CA SER A 113 -16.43 17.94 7.47
C SER A 113 -15.28 17.96 6.45
N GLY A 114 -14.13 17.32 6.75
CA GLY A 114 -12.92 17.46 5.96
C GLY A 114 -12.22 18.84 6.08
N ALA A 115 -12.73 19.73 6.97
CA ALA A 115 -12.09 21.03 7.16
C ALA A 115 -10.68 20.89 7.69
N GLN A 116 -9.71 21.51 7.02
CA GLN A 116 -8.32 21.47 7.46
C GLN A 116 -8.17 22.22 8.78
N ARG A 117 -7.78 21.51 9.86
CA ARG A 117 -7.47 22.09 11.16
C ARG A 117 -6.10 22.76 11.13
N TRP A 118 -5.11 22.05 10.58
CA TRP A 118 -3.77 22.57 10.36
C TRP A 118 -3.04 21.81 9.26
N ARG A 119 -1.97 22.40 8.76
CA ARG A 119 -0.99 21.82 7.83
C ARG A 119 0.40 22.28 8.24
N ILE A 120 1.35 21.34 8.28
CA ILE A 120 2.75 21.63 8.54
C ILE A 120 3.63 20.97 7.49
N GLN A 121 4.87 21.43 7.41
CA GLN A 121 5.96 20.79 6.69
C GLN A 121 6.94 20.19 7.69
N ALA A 122 7.17 18.89 7.63
CA ALA A 122 8.11 18.19 8.49
C ALA A 122 9.58 18.52 8.20
N GLY A 123 9.85 19.25 7.11
CA GLY A 123 11.19 19.67 6.69
C GLY A 123 12.05 18.54 6.12
N LYS A 124 11.52 17.33 6.04
CA LYS A 124 12.20 16.12 5.55
C LYS A 124 11.24 15.29 4.71
N PRO A 125 11.73 14.56 3.67
CA PRO A 125 10.91 13.60 2.94
C PRO A 125 10.44 12.46 3.84
N LEU A 126 9.14 12.16 3.82
CA LEU A 126 8.55 11.08 4.59
C LEU A 126 8.50 9.77 3.77
N SER A 127 8.56 8.64 4.45
CA SER A 127 8.52 7.30 3.84
C SER A 127 7.29 6.49 4.22
N ALA A 128 6.51 6.97 5.18
CA ALA A 128 5.32 6.30 5.68
C ALA A 128 4.23 7.32 6.07
N GLY A 129 2.99 6.85 6.17
CA GLY A 129 1.87 7.62 6.67
C GLY A 129 2.02 8.05 8.12
N ALA A 130 1.04 8.76 8.64
CA ALA A 130 1.03 9.23 10.01
C ALA A 130 0.56 8.14 10.98
N GLY A 131 1.11 8.16 12.21
CA GLY A 131 0.54 7.51 13.37
C GLY A 131 0.08 8.56 14.37
N ALA A 132 -1.02 8.32 15.05
CA ALA A 132 -1.50 9.27 16.06
C ALA A 132 -2.28 8.59 17.18
N ASP A 133 -2.20 9.18 18.36
CA ASP A 133 -3.09 8.93 19.47
C ASP A 133 -3.62 10.26 20.07
N GLY A 134 -3.92 10.32 21.37
CA GLY A 134 -4.41 11.55 22.02
C GLY A 134 -3.34 12.59 22.30
N THR A 135 -2.07 12.22 22.26
CA THR A 135 -0.95 13.00 22.79
C THR A 135 0.06 13.37 21.71
N ALA A 136 0.24 12.51 20.70
CA ALA A 136 1.23 12.72 19.65
C ALA A 136 0.71 12.34 18.24
N VAL A 137 1.24 13.05 17.25
CA VAL A 137 1.20 12.71 15.83
C VAL A 137 2.63 12.44 15.39
N VAL A 138 2.89 11.24 14.86
CA VAL A 138 4.25 10.78 14.57
C VAL A 138 4.38 10.38 13.12
N VAL A 139 5.46 10.78 12.47
CA VAL A 139 5.81 10.44 11.09
C VAL A 139 7.25 9.94 10.99
N GLY A 140 7.53 9.18 9.95
CA GLY A 140 8.86 8.61 9.71
C GLY A 140 9.43 9.01 8.37
N THR A 141 10.78 9.07 8.29
CA THR A 141 11.51 9.46 7.09
C THR A 141 12.23 8.29 6.44
N ASN A 142 12.58 8.46 5.17
CA ASN A 142 13.42 7.51 4.42
C ASN A 142 14.88 7.43 4.92
N LYS A 143 15.28 8.32 5.82
CA LYS A 143 16.59 8.31 6.48
C LYS A 143 16.51 7.78 7.92
N GLY A 144 15.33 7.32 8.37
CA GLY A 144 15.13 6.80 9.71
C GLY A 144 14.95 7.86 10.79
N ASP A 145 14.64 9.12 10.43
CA ASP A 145 14.22 10.09 11.44
C ASP A 145 12.76 9.82 11.80
N VAL A 146 12.44 9.94 13.07
CA VAL A 146 11.09 9.84 13.63
C VAL A 146 10.76 11.19 14.23
N LEU A 147 9.72 11.85 13.71
CA LEU A 147 9.33 13.19 14.09
C LEU A 147 7.98 13.13 14.80
N ALA A 148 7.91 13.70 15.99
CA ALA A 148 6.67 13.79 16.76
C ALA A 148 6.20 15.23 16.87
N PHE A 149 4.89 15.40 16.77
CA PHE A 149 4.18 16.66 16.91
C PHE A 149 3.06 16.50 17.94
N ASP A 150 2.66 17.53 18.59
CA ASP A 150 1.45 17.54 19.41
C ASP A 150 0.18 17.54 18.51
N PRO A 151 -1.03 17.31 19.06
CA PRO A 151 -2.26 17.31 18.27
C PRO A 151 -2.57 18.65 17.56
N ALA A 152 -1.91 19.74 17.93
CA ALA A 152 -2.00 21.03 17.27
C ALA A 152 -0.94 21.24 16.17
N GLY A 153 -0.09 20.22 15.91
CA GLY A 153 0.97 20.25 14.88
C GLY A 153 2.28 20.94 15.32
N LYS A 154 2.45 21.21 16.62
CA LYS A 154 3.68 21.78 17.15
C LYS A 154 4.73 20.69 17.39
N PRO A 155 6.01 20.87 16.97
CA PRO A 155 7.07 19.88 17.20
C PRO A 155 7.25 19.55 18.69
N LEU A 156 7.35 18.27 19.01
CA LEU A 156 7.65 17.75 20.35
C LEU A 156 9.09 17.27 20.44
N TRP A 157 9.45 16.28 19.65
CA TRP A 157 10.79 15.67 19.64
C TRP A 157 11.13 15.05 18.27
N GLU A 158 12.41 14.80 18.08
CA GLU A 158 12.97 14.05 16.95
C GLU A 158 13.86 12.93 17.50
N ALA A 159 13.73 11.72 16.94
CA ALA A 159 14.55 10.56 17.26
C ALA A 159 15.08 9.91 15.99
N LYS A 160 16.04 8.96 16.14
CA LYS A 160 16.69 8.27 15.03
C LYS A 160 16.58 6.77 15.21
N VAL A 161 16.12 6.06 14.16
CA VAL A 161 16.19 4.60 14.06
C VAL A 161 17.25 4.19 13.03
N SER A 162 17.52 2.89 12.91
CA SER A 162 18.68 2.37 12.16
C SER A 162 18.58 2.49 10.64
N SER A 163 17.38 2.57 10.07
CA SER A 163 17.14 2.61 8.62
C SER A 163 15.83 3.33 8.32
N GLU A 164 15.43 3.38 7.04
CA GLU A 164 14.16 3.92 6.56
C GLU A 164 12.98 3.40 7.42
N VAL A 165 12.08 4.29 7.82
CA VAL A 165 10.83 3.90 8.48
C VAL A 165 9.92 3.27 7.45
N SER A 166 9.58 2.00 7.62
CA SER A 166 8.92 1.19 6.58
C SER A 166 7.39 1.18 6.65
N GLY A 167 6.80 1.68 7.73
CA GLY A 167 5.35 1.77 7.93
C GLY A 167 4.98 2.91 8.88
N PRO A 168 3.69 3.26 8.97
CA PRO A 168 3.23 4.31 9.88
C PRO A 168 3.66 4.01 11.31
N PRO A 169 4.34 4.91 12.02
CA PRO A 169 4.63 4.75 13.44
C PRO A 169 3.35 4.53 14.23
N ARG A 170 3.42 3.79 15.35
CA ARG A 170 2.24 3.45 16.14
C ARG A 170 2.38 3.94 17.58
N PRO A 171 1.87 5.12 17.93
CA PRO A 171 1.75 5.53 19.33
C PRO A 171 0.74 4.63 20.06
N ALA A 172 1.12 4.11 21.22
CA ALA A 172 0.29 3.30 22.09
C ALA A 172 0.93 3.13 23.47
N ASP A 173 0.15 3.26 24.53
CA ASP A 173 0.54 2.97 25.92
C ASP A 173 1.83 3.71 26.35
N GLY A 174 2.02 4.97 25.93
CA GLY A 174 3.19 5.80 26.23
C GLY A 174 4.45 5.46 25.45
N LEU A 175 4.32 4.60 24.45
CA LEU A 175 5.36 4.21 23.50
C LEU A 175 4.99 4.60 22.08
N VAL A 176 6.00 4.80 21.24
CA VAL A 176 5.87 4.89 19.78
C VAL A 176 6.59 3.72 19.16
N ILE A 177 5.84 2.82 18.55
CA ILE A 177 6.39 1.67 17.84
C ILE A 177 6.75 2.07 16.41
N VAL A 178 7.99 1.77 16.00
CA VAL A 178 8.54 2.15 14.69
C VAL A 178 9.18 0.93 14.05
N TRP A 179 8.80 0.65 12.82
CA TRP A 179 9.38 -0.41 12.00
C TRP A 179 10.40 0.18 11.05
N SER A 180 11.60 -0.40 11.01
CA SER A 180 12.63 0.01 10.06
C SER A 180 12.89 -1.07 9.00
N LEU A 181 13.28 -0.62 7.82
CA LEU A 181 13.43 -1.48 6.63
C LEU A 181 14.50 -2.59 6.81
N ASP A 182 15.42 -2.43 7.76
CA ASP A 182 16.45 -3.42 8.11
C ASP A 182 15.95 -4.53 9.06
N GLY A 183 14.63 -4.64 9.25
CA GLY A 183 14.01 -5.70 10.07
C GLY A 183 14.03 -5.44 11.56
N ARG A 184 14.19 -4.20 12.00
CA ARG A 184 14.10 -3.83 13.42
C ARG A 184 12.78 -3.19 13.75
N ILE A 185 12.31 -3.47 14.95
CA ILE A 185 11.15 -2.83 15.57
C ILE A 185 11.66 -2.08 16.80
N PHE A 186 11.43 -0.79 16.83
CA PHE A 186 11.82 0.07 17.93
C PHE A 186 10.60 0.47 18.75
N ALA A 187 10.75 0.52 20.07
CA ALA A 187 9.86 1.31 20.91
C ALA A 187 10.60 2.53 21.42
N LEU A 188 10.05 3.67 21.12
CA LEU A 188 10.51 4.95 21.61
C LEU A 188 9.55 5.44 22.69
N SER A 189 10.05 6.18 23.66
CA SER A 189 9.20 6.88 24.64
C SER A 189 8.37 7.94 23.91
N GLU A 190 7.09 7.95 24.13
CA GLU A 190 6.20 8.92 23.50
C GLU A 190 6.48 10.37 23.95
N SER A 191 6.95 10.54 25.20
CA SER A 191 7.18 11.86 25.77
C SER A 191 8.42 12.59 25.25
N ASP A 192 9.49 11.82 24.90
CA ASP A 192 10.80 12.40 24.59
C ASP A 192 11.57 11.72 23.45
N GLY A 193 10.98 10.68 22.82
CA GLY A 193 11.61 9.91 21.74
C GLY A 193 12.76 8.99 22.20
N ALA A 194 13.04 8.87 23.50
CA ALA A 194 14.10 8.00 24.01
C ALA A 194 13.81 6.54 23.71
N ARG A 195 14.82 5.80 23.20
CA ARG A 195 14.65 4.38 22.89
C ARG A 195 14.48 3.55 24.18
N LYS A 196 13.37 2.82 24.27
CA LYS A 196 13.05 1.91 25.36
C LYS A 196 13.55 0.50 25.09
N TRP A 197 13.23 -0.04 23.91
CA TRP A 197 13.70 -1.34 23.47
C TRP A 197 13.83 -1.41 21.93
N VAL A 198 14.52 -2.44 21.47
CA VAL A 198 14.59 -2.81 20.06
C VAL A 198 14.48 -4.32 19.92
N TYR A 199 13.64 -4.77 19.02
CA TYR A 199 13.54 -6.15 18.58
C TYR A 199 14.07 -6.27 17.16
N GLN A 200 14.81 -7.33 16.85
CA GLN A 200 15.36 -7.58 15.53
C GLN A 200 14.97 -8.97 15.06
N HIS A 201 14.44 -9.06 13.85
CA HIS A 201 14.19 -10.33 13.17
C HIS A 201 15.03 -10.41 11.88
N THR A 202 15.24 -11.65 11.42
CA THR A 202 15.93 -11.88 10.14
C THR A 202 14.97 -11.61 8.99
N THR A 203 15.36 -10.78 8.04
CA THR A 203 14.59 -10.50 6.83
C THR A 203 15.11 -11.34 5.66
N PRO A 204 14.23 -11.85 4.77
CA PRO A 204 14.64 -12.47 3.52
C PRO A 204 15.41 -11.48 2.61
N PRO A 205 16.25 -11.99 1.68
CA PRO A 205 17.00 -11.13 0.76
C PRO A 205 16.10 -10.32 -0.17
N LEU A 206 14.93 -10.84 -0.52
CA LEU A 206 13.93 -10.21 -1.37
C LEU A 206 12.60 -10.11 -0.64
N THR A 207 12.04 -8.90 -0.58
CA THR A 207 10.78 -8.60 0.10
C THR A 207 9.92 -7.66 -0.72
N VAL A 208 8.60 -7.71 -0.52
CA VAL A 208 7.69 -6.70 -1.04
C VAL A 208 7.88 -5.42 -0.23
N ARG A 209 8.26 -4.31 -0.89
CA ARG A 209 8.40 -2.99 -0.23
C ARG A 209 7.02 -2.38 0.09
N ARG A 210 6.25 -3.10 0.87
CA ARG A 210 4.94 -2.66 1.36
C ARG A 210 4.75 -3.25 2.75
N PHE A 211 4.67 -2.40 3.75
CA PHE A 211 4.48 -2.81 5.13
C PHE A 211 3.45 -1.91 5.82
N ALA A 212 2.50 -2.50 6.47
CA ALA A 212 1.39 -1.78 7.09
C ALA A 212 1.57 -1.54 8.60
N GLY A 213 2.65 -2.05 9.19
CA GLY A 213 2.89 -1.92 10.63
C GLY A 213 2.33 -3.07 11.45
N GLY A 214 1.93 -2.80 12.67
CA GLY A 214 1.36 -3.75 13.59
C GLY A 214 0.19 -3.16 14.37
N ILE A 215 -0.48 -4.00 15.14
CA ILE A 215 -1.59 -3.62 16.00
C ILE A 215 -1.22 -3.88 17.46
N VAL A 216 -1.53 -2.92 18.33
CA VAL A 216 -1.31 -3.02 19.77
C VAL A 216 -2.65 -3.33 20.44
N SER A 217 -2.66 -4.34 21.30
CA SER A 217 -3.82 -4.69 22.11
C SER A 217 -3.41 -5.48 23.36
N ARG A 218 -4.02 -5.14 24.49
CA ARG A 218 -3.86 -5.87 25.78
C ARG A 218 -2.39 -6.08 26.18
N GLY A 219 -1.55 -5.05 25.99
CA GLY A 219 -0.11 -5.12 26.30
C GLY A 219 0.74 -5.94 25.32
N GLY A 220 0.16 -6.41 24.21
CA GLY A 220 0.86 -7.10 23.14
C GLY A 220 0.93 -6.27 21.86
N LEU A 221 2.03 -6.38 21.15
CA LEU A 221 2.22 -5.92 19.78
C LEU A 221 2.13 -7.13 18.85
N PHE A 222 1.18 -7.10 17.89
CA PHE A 222 1.01 -8.13 16.87
C PHE A 222 1.40 -7.56 15.51
N THR A 223 2.41 -8.16 14.86
CA THR A 223 2.94 -7.63 13.62
C THR A 223 3.35 -8.75 12.67
N GLY A 224 3.04 -8.59 11.39
CA GLY A 224 3.56 -9.45 10.34
C GLY A 224 5.01 -9.12 10.03
N THR A 225 5.72 -10.07 9.45
CA THR A 225 7.09 -9.88 8.97
C THR A 225 7.22 -10.28 7.52
N PRO A 226 8.25 -9.79 6.82
CA PRO A 226 8.72 -10.42 5.60
C PRO A 226 9.03 -11.90 5.85
N GLY A 227 8.69 -12.77 4.88
CA GLY A 227 8.86 -14.23 5.00
C GLY A 227 7.69 -14.94 5.70
N GLY A 228 6.56 -14.25 5.94
CA GLY A 228 5.28 -14.88 6.28
C GLY A 228 5.10 -15.28 7.74
N LYS A 229 5.80 -14.65 8.67
CA LYS A 229 5.66 -14.90 10.11
C LYS A 229 4.82 -13.81 10.79
N LEU A 230 4.01 -14.20 11.73
CA LEU A 230 3.28 -13.33 12.66
C LEU A 230 3.96 -13.40 14.02
N LEU A 231 4.26 -12.25 14.58
CA LEU A 231 4.90 -12.10 15.89
C LEU A 231 3.90 -11.57 16.90
N GLY A 232 3.94 -12.13 18.11
CA GLY A 232 3.37 -11.56 19.33
C GLY A 232 4.53 -11.11 20.24
N ILE A 233 4.64 -9.81 20.47
CA ILE A 233 5.72 -9.19 21.23
C ILE A 233 5.10 -8.54 22.47
N ASP A 234 5.70 -8.73 23.64
CA ASP A 234 5.34 -8.00 24.85
C ASP A 234 5.67 -6.50 24.65
N LEU A 235 4.66 -5.67 24.75
CA LEU A 235 4.79 -4.24 24.41
C LEU A 235 5.72 -3.50 25.37
N ALA A 236 5.70 -3.86 26.65
CA ALA A 236 6.48 -3.16 27.68
C ALA A 236 7.98 -3.46 27.58
N THR A 237 8.34 -4.70 27.23
CA THR A 237 9.72 -5.18 27.27
C THR A 237 10.35 -5.38 25.89
N GLY A 238 9.55 -5.50 24.84
CA GLY A 238 10.03 -5.88 23.51
C GLY A 238 10.39 -7.36 23.36
N SER A 239 10.08 -8.18 24.37
CA SER A 239 10.37 -9.61 24.37
C SER A 239 9.41 -10.35 23.45
N LEU A 240 9.93 -11.30 22.65
CA LEU A 240 9.10 -12.17 21.84
C LEU A 240 8.31 -13.12 22.72
N ALA A 241 6.99 -13.01 22.73
CA ALA A 241 6.10 -13.94 23.43
C ALA A 241 5.88 -15.21 22.60
N TRP A 242 5.65 -15.05 21.29
CA TRP A 242 5.50 -16.16 20.36
C TRP A 242 5.75 -15.71 18.92
N GLU A 243 6.09 -16.67 18.06
CA GLU A 243 6.23 -16.52 16.61
C GLU A 243 5.48 -17.67 15.93
N SER A 244 4.69 -17.36 14.91
CA SER A 244 3.90 -18.35 14.17
C SER A 244 3.98 -18.14 12.66
N ASN A 245 4.08 -19.21 11.91
CA ASN A 245 4.09 -19.16 10.47
C ASN A 245 2.65 -19.03 9.94
N VAL A 246 2.32 -17.89 9.33
CA VAL A 246 1.12 -17.74 8.50
C VAL A 246 1.29 -18.58 7.24
N THR A 247 2.47 -18.48 6.62
CA THR A 247 2.88 -19.30 5.49
C THR A 247 4.36 -19.62 5.58
N THR A 248 4.79 -20.67 4.87
CA THR A 248 6.20 -20.98 4.70
C THR A 248 6.59 -20.68 3.26
N PRO A 249 7.63 -19.86 3.01
CA PRO A 249 8.12 -19.58 1.68
C PRO A 249 8.40 -20.86 0.89
N LYS A 250 7.89 -20.98 -0.34
CA LYS A 250 8.05 -22.13 -1.21
C LYS A 250 8.50 -21.69 -2.59
N GLY A 251 9.40 -22.41 -3.23
CA GLY A 251 9.87 -22.15 -4.57
C GLY A 251 11.35 -22.41 -4.76
N ALA A 252 11.79 -22.49 -6.01
CA ALA A 252 13.19 -22.70 -6.38
C ALA A 252 13.96 -21.36 -6.39
N THR A 253 13.31 -20.25 -6.71
CA THR A 253 13.88 -18.92 -6.82
C THR A 253 13.49 -18.04 -5.64
N GLU A 254 14.27 -16.99 -5.35
CA GLU A 254 13.95 -16.01 -4.32
C GLU A 254 12.63 -15.29 -4.62
N LEU A 255 12.31 -15.05 -5.89
CA LEU A 255 11.05 -14.42 -6.30
C LEU A 255 9.84 -15.30 -5.95
N GLU A 256 9.92 -16.61 -6.15
CA GLU A 256 8.86 -17.57 -5.80
C GLU A 256 8.70 -17.73 -4.29
N ARG A 257 9.73 -17.39 -3.51
CA ARG A 257 9.73 -17.47 -2.05
C ARG A 257 9.18 -16.22 -1.36
N ILE A 258 8.77 -15.20 -2.11
CA ILE A 258 8.13 -14.04 -1.50
C ILE A 258 6.82 -14.48 -0.84
N ALA A 259 6.71 -14.24 0.45
CA ALA A 259 5.57 -14.65 1.27
C ALA A 259 5.33 -13.65 2.41
N ASP A 260 5.46 -12.36 2.12
CA ASP A 260 5.46 -11.31 3.12
C ASP A 260 4.06 -11.00 3.65
N ILE A 261 3.94 -10.70 4.93
CA ILE A 261 2.73 -10.12 5.51
C ILE A 261 2.80 -8.61 5.30
N THR A 262 2.01 -8.11 4.35
CA THR A 262 2.07 -6.73 3.87
C THR A 262 0.93 -5.85 4.38
N SER A 263 -0.03 -6.43 5.11
CA SER A 263 -1.19 -5.76 5.68
C SER A 263 -1.19 -5.83 7.20
N LEU A 264 -1.97 -4.94 7.83
CA LEU A 264 -2.19 -5.02 9.27
C LEU A 264 -2.86 -6.35 9.62
N PRO A 265 -2.42 -7.04 10.69
CA PRO A 265 -3.21 -8.10 11.30
C PRO A 265 -4.55 -7.55 11.79
N VAL A 266 -5.58 -8.39 11.89
CA VAL A 266 -6.85 -8.02 12.49
C VAL A 266 -7.08 -8.81 13.78
N LEU A 267 -7.68 -8.16 14.75
CA LEU A 267 -7.95 -8.76 16.07
C LEU A 267 -9.46 -8.85 16.29
N GLN A 268 -9.89 -9.99 16.81
CA GLN A 268 -11.26 -10.17 17.28
C GLN A 268 -11.26 -11.09 18.50
N GLU A 269 -11.75 -10.60 19.64
CA GLU A 269 -11.80 -11.33 20.91
C GLU A 269 -10.42 -11.87 21.34
N ARG A 270 -10.13 -13.14 21.07
CA ARG A 270 -8.86 -13.83 21.40
C ARG A 270 -8.10 -14.29 20.16
N ALA A 271 -8.58 -13.99 18.99
CA ALA A 271 -7.94 -14.36 17.74
C ALA A 271 -7.19 -13.18 17.12
N VAL A 272 -6.04 -13.45 16.56
CA VAL A 272 -5.30 -12.58 15.65
C VAL A 272 -5.19 -13.26 14.30
N CYS A 273 -5.62 -12.56 13.23
CA CYS A 273 -5.58 -13.08 11.87
C CYS A 273 -4.66 -12.22 11.00
N ALA A 274 -3.91 -12.87 10.13
CA ALA A 274 -3.04 -12.23 9.16
C ALA A 274 -3.07 -12.95 7.82
N ALA A 275 -2.76 -12.23 6.75
CA ALA A 275 -2.62 -12.79 5.40
C ALA A 275 -1.23 -12.48 4.85
N ALA A 276 -0.61 -13.48 4.25
CA ALA A 276 0.64 -13.35 3.53
C ALA A 276 0.39 -13.21 2.03
N TYR A 277 1.12 -12.32 1.38
CA TYR A 277 1.11 -12.17 -0.07
C TYR A 277 1.61 -13.46 -0.73
N LEU A 278 0.93 -13.93 -1.77
CA LEU A 278 1.17 -15.23 -2.46
C LEU A 278 1.25 -16.43 -1.51
N GLY A 279 0.65 -16.33 -0.33
CA GLY A 279 0.75 -17.31 0.71
C GLY A 279 -0.61 -17.79 1.22
N ARG A 280 -0.86 -17.59 2.49
CA ARG A 280 -2.04 -18.07 3.22
C ARG A 280 -2.68 -16.94 4.03
N VAL A 281 -3.97 -17.09 4.32
CA VAL A 281 -4.61 -16.40 5.44
C VAL A 281 -4.72 -17.38 6.61
N ALA A 282 -4.43 -16.93 7.82
CA ALA A 282 -4.48 -17.77 9.01
C ALA A 282 -4.89 -16.96 10.23
N CYS A 283 -5.60 -17.60 11.17
CA CYS A 283 -5.94 -17.05 12.47
C CYS A 283 -5.31 -17.89 13.58
N PHE A 284 -4.85 -17.21 14.61
CA PHE A 284 -4.13 -17.78 15.74
C PHE A 284 -4.74 -17.32 17.08
N ASP A 285 -4.57 -18.10 18.13
CA ASP A 285 -4.83 -17.64 19.49
C ASP A 285 -3.85 -16.50 19.83
N MET A 286 -4.38 -15.35 20.22
CA MET A 286 -3.61 -14.13 20.46
C MET A 286 -2.58 -14.26 21.58
N GLN A 287 -2.84 -15.10 22.59
CA GLN A 287 -1.94 -15.27 23.73
C GLN A 287 -0.83 -16.30 23.49
N ARG A 288 -1.16 -17.38 22.76
CA ARG A 288 -0.27 -18.54 22.59
C ARG A 288 0.35 -18.63 21.21
N GLY A 289 -0.16 -17.90 20.22
CA GLY A 289 0.25 -18.04 18.82
C GLY A 289 -0.14 -19.38 18.18
N THR A 290 -1.00 -20.18 18.84
CA THR A 290 -1.43 -21.48 18.28
C THR A 290 -2.41 -21.29 17.13
N LEU A 291 -2.17 -22.02 16.01
CA LEU A 291 -3.02 -21.96 14.83
C LEU A 291 -4.44 -22.44 15.17
N GLN A 292 -5.43 -21.65 14.82
CA GLN A 292 -6.84 -22.01 14.89
C GLN A 292 -7.33 -22.59 13.56
N TRP A 293 -7.10 -21.87 12.48
CA TRP A 293 -7.39 -22.30 11.12
C TRP A 293 -6.54 -21.55 10.09
N SER A 294 -6.44 -22.09 8.88
CA SER A 294 -5.81 -21.42 7.74
C SER A 294 -6.47 -21.78 6.41
N ARG A 295 -6.27 -20.93 5.37
CA ARG A 295 -6.70 -21.15 3.99
C ARG A 295 -5.56 -20.85 3.02
N ASP A 296 -5.49 -21.63 1.92
CA ASP A 296 -4.42 -21.58 0.93
C ASP A 296 -4.69 -20.51 -0.14
N PHE A 297 -4.84 -19.27 0.28
CA PHE A 297 -4.79 -18.06 -0.54
C PHE A 297 -4.35 -16.90 0.33
N GLY A 298 -3.64 -15.95 -0.27
CA GLY A 298 -3.09 -14.79 0.42
C GLY A 298 -3.78 -13.50 0.03
N SER A 299 -3.23 -12.40 0.51
CA SER A 299 -3.70 -11.05 0.21
C SER A 299 -2.57 -10.04 0.26
N LEU A 300 -2.58 -9.14 -0.72
CA LEU A 300 -1.81 -7.90 -0.68
C LEU A 300 -2.62 -6.74 -0.10
N GLY A 301 -3.95 -6.79 -0.23
CA GLY A 301 -4.86 -5.68 0.08
C GLY A 301 -5.17 -5.50 1.56
N GLY A 302 -5.21 -6.59 2.32
CA GLY A 302 -5.54 -6.56 3.75
C GLY A 302 -6.82 -7.28 4.12
N LEU A 303 -7.15 -7.22 5.40
CA LEU A 303 -8.23 -7.92 6.06
C LEU A 303 -9.16 -6.94 6.77
N ALA A 304 -10.44 -7.29 6.86
CA ALA A 304 -11.38 -6.70 7.82
C ALA A 304 -12.09 -7.82 8.58
N ILE A 305 -12.46 -7.59 9.83
CA ILE A 305 -13.10 -8.61 10.66
C ILE A 305 -14.23 -7.98 11.47
N ASP A 306 -15.35 -8.70 11.55
CA ASP A 306 -16.45 -8.36 12.46
C ASP A 306 -16.71 -9.50 13.45
N ASN A 307 -17.83 -9.45 14.13
CA ASN A 307 -18.22 -10.48 15.10
C ASN A 307 -18.55 -11.85 14.49
N ARG A 308 -18.71 -11.94 13.16
CA ARG A 308 -19.12 -13.17 12.44
C ARG A 308 -18.17 -13.57 11.32
N TYR A 309 -17.67 -12.60 10.54
CA TYR A 309 -16.92 -12.85 9.31
C TYR A 309 -15.55 -12.20 9.33
N LEU A 310 -14.60 -12.85 8.64
CA LEU A 310 -13.37 -12.28 8.18
C LEU A 310 -13.49 -12.01 6.69
N PHE A 311 -13.30 -10.76 6.29
CA PHE A 311 -13.33 -10.31 4.90
C PHE A 311 -11.90 -10.13 4.37
N ILE A 312 -11.68 -10.54 3.13
CA ILE A 312 -10.37 -10.47 2.48
C ILE A 312 -10.53 -10.21 0.98
N THR A 313 -9.65 -9.41 0.42
CA THR A 313 -9.40 -9.37 -1.03
C THR A 313 -8.22 -10.26 -1.31
N ASP A 314 -8.42 -11.37 -2.04
CA ASP A 314 -7.37 -12.33 -2.34
C ASP A 314 -6.39 -11.83 -3.41
N ASP A 315 -5.26 -12.53 -3.58
CA ASP A 315 -4.21 -12.17 -4.56
C ASP A 315 -4.69 -12.19 -6.02
N LYS A 316 -5.87 -12.76 -6.29
CA LYS A 316 -6.53 -12.77 -7.61
C LYS A 316 -7.55 -11.64 -7.77
N GLY A 317 -7.73 -10.81 -6.74
CA GLY A 317 -8.67 -9.70 -6.73
C GLY A 317 -10.12 -10.10 -6.44
N ALA A 318 -10.38 -11.32 -5.97
CA ALA A 318 -11.70 -11.68 -5.49
C ALA A 318 -11.88 -11.30 -4.02
N ILE A 319 -13.06 -10.76 -3.70
CA ILE A 319 -13.44 -10.42 -2.33
C ILE A 319 -14.17 -11.63 -1.74
N GLN A 320 -13.79 -12.04 -0.54
CA GLN A 320 -14.36 -13.22 0.12
C GLN A 320 -14.76 -12.89 1.56
N ALA A 321 -15.85 -13.51 2.01
CA ALA A 321 -16.18 -13.62 3.43
C ALA A 321 -15.92 -15.05 3.89
N LEU A 322 -15.23 -15.16 5.00
CA LEU A 322 -14.94 -16.42 5.68
C LEU A 322 -15.62 -16.41 7.05
N ASP A 323 -16.15 -17.53 7.47
CA ASP A 323 -16.58 -17.72 8.85
C ASP A 323 -15.38 -17.51 9.79
N LYS A 324 -15.50 -16.60 10.73
CA LYS A 324 -14.41 -16.19 11.61
C LYS A 324 -13.84 -17.33 12.44
N ALA A 325 -14.69 -18.25 12.89
CA ALA A 325 -14.31 -19.33 13.80
C ALA A 325 -13.62 -20.49 13.09
N THR A 326 -14.03 -20.80 11.85
CA THR A 326 -13.61 -21.99 11.12
C THR A 326 -12.81 -21.69 9.86
N GLY A 327 -12.84 -20.45 9.39
CA GLY A 327 -12.30 -20.05 8.10
C GLY A 327 -13.07 -20.63 6.90
N ALA A 328 -14.26 -21.22 7.09
CA ALA A 328 -15.06 -21.72 5.99
C ALA A 328 -15.51 -20.57 5.08
N SER A 329 -15.48 -20.78 3.76
CA SER A 329 -15.96 -19.79 2.80
C SER A 329 -17.47 -19.63 2.94
N VAL A 330 -17.96 -18.40 3.09
CA VAL A 330 -19.37 -18.03 3.16
C VAL A 330 -19.83 -17.56 1.79
N TRP A 331 -19.14 -16.59 1.21
CA TRP A 331 -19.36 -16.14 -0.16
C TRP A 331 -18.07 -15.65 -0.79
N LYS A 332 -18.06 -15.60 -2.11
CA LYS A 332 -16.97 -15.08 -2.94
C LYS A 332 -17.52 -14.21 -4.06
N GLN A 333 -16.93 -13.04 -4.26
CA GLN A 333 -17.25 -12.09 -5.33
C GLN A 333 -16.01 -11.79 -6.16
N ASP A 334 -16.02 -12.15 -7.44
CA ASP A 334 -14.87 -12.03 -8.36
C ASP A 334 -15.07 -11.05 -9.52
N LYS A 335 -16.24 -10.40 -9.63
CA LYS A 335 -16.54 -9.43 -10.69
C LYS A 335 -15.61 -8.22 -10.71
N LEU A 336 -14.91 -7.94 -9.61
CA LEU A 336 -13.92 -6.87 -9.51
C LEU A 336 -12.47 -7.34 -9.72
N ALA A 337 -12.23 -8.63 -9.98
CA ALA A 337 -10.87 -9.19 -10.06
C ALA A 337 -9.98 -8.46 -11.08
N GLN A 338 -10.51 -8.12 -12.26
CA GLN A 338 -9.76 -7.37 -13.29
C GLN A 338 -9.62 -5.88 -13.00
N ARG A 339 -10.16 -5.41 -11.87
CA ARG A 339 -10.08 -4.01 -11.43
C ARG A 339 -9.15 -3.82 -10.23
N SER A 340 -8.44 -4.88 -9.81
CA SER A 340 -7.46 -4.87 -8.72
C SER A 340 -7.98 -4.16 -7.46
N PRO A 341 -9.08 -4.63 -6.85
CA PRO A 341 -9.64 -4.02 -5.66
C PRO A 341 -8.65 -4.11 -4.49
N GLY A 342 -8.57 -3.04 -3.70
CA GLY A 342 -7.78 -2.96 -2.48
C GLY A 342 -8.39 -3.74 -1.32
N GLY A 343 -7.84 -3.54 -0.11
CA GLY A 343 -8.36 -4.15 1.12
C GLY A 343 -9.76 -3.68 1.49
N PRO A 344 -10.57 -4.56 2.10
CA PRO A 344 -11.94 -4.24 2.46
C PRO A 344 -12.03 -3.36 3.71
N VAL A 345 -13.06 -2.53 3.80
CA VAL A 345 -13.47 -1.79 5.00
C VAL A 345 -14.94 -2.07 5.30
N ILE A 346 -15.29 -2.21 6.58
CA ILE A 346 -16.66 -2.45 7.02
C ILE A 346 -17.35 -1.11 7.21
N LEU A 347 -18.53 -0.94 6.62
CA LEU A 347 -19.36 0.27 6.66
C LEU A 347 -20.82 -0.11 6.96
N GLY A 348 -21.17 -0.25 8.22
CA GLY A 348 -22.48 -0.74 8.62
C GLY A 348 -22.79 -2.11 8.03
N ASP A 349 -23.84 -2.22 7.24
CA ASP A 349 -24.26 -3.46 6.57
C ASP A 349 -23.48 -3.76 5.28
N TYR A 350 -22.55 -2.89 4.90
CA TYR A 350 -21.81 -2.98 3.67
C TYR A 350 -20.32 -3.24 3.90
N LEU A 351 -19.69 -3.73 2.85
CA LEU A 351 -18.25 -3.85 2.72
C LEU A 351 -17.79 -2.93 1.59
N GLY A 352 -16.87 -2.01 1.88
CA GLY A 352 -16.28 -1.10 0.88
C GLY A 352 -14.94 -1.62 0.38
N VAL A 353 -14.68 -1.50 -0.92
CA VAL A 353 -13.36 -1.71 -1.53
C VAL A 353 -13.09 -0.64 -2.58
N VAL A 354 -11.87 -0.13 -2.64
CA VAL A 354 -11.44 0.85 -3.66
C VAL A 354 -10.67 0.13 -4.77
N ASP A 355 -11.05 0.35 -6.02
CA ASP A 355 -10.36 -0.24 -7.16
C ASP A 355 -9.20 0.64 -7.69
N VAL A 356 -8.49 0.14 -8.70
CA VAL A 356 -7.31 0.80 -9.29
C VAL A 356 -7.65 2.14 -9.99
N GLU A 357 -8.88 2.37 -10.40
CA GLU A 357 -9.37 3.64 -10.96
C GLU A 357 -10.03 4.54 -9.93
N GLY A 358 -9.94 4.21 -8.63
CA GLY A 358 -10.48 5.03 -7.56
C GLY A 358 -12.00 4.98 -7.42
N TYR A 359 -12.65 3.93 -7.91
CA TYR A 359 -14.05 3.69 -7.56
C TYR A 359 -14.14 3.00 -6.21
N MET A 360 -14.92 3.55 -5.29
CA MET A 360 -15.38 2.83 -4.10
C MET A 360 -16.60 1.99 -4.48
N HIS A 361 -16.47 0.67 -4.39
CA HIS A 361 -17.56 -0.29 -4.56
C HIS A 361 -18.09 -0.73 -3.21
N LEU A 362 -19.42 -0.81 -3.08
CA LEU A 362 -20.07 -1.38 -1.91
C LEU A 362 -20.63 -2.76 -2.23
N LEU A 363 -20.35 -3.70 -1.33
CA LEU A 363 -20.90 -5.05 -1.34
C LEU A 363 -21.79 -5.24 -0.12
N ASP A 364 -22.88 -5.98 -0.28
CA ASP A 364 -23.67 -6.46 0.86
C ASP A 364 -22.82 -7.47 1.66
N ARG A 365 -22.70 -7.27 2.97
CA ARG A 365 -21.85 -8.12 3.82
C ARG A 365 -22.36 -9.56 3.93
N SER A 366 -23.66 -9.78 3.74
CA SER A 366 -24.28 -11.08 3.93
C SER A 366 -24.08 -12.04 2.77
N ASP A 367 -24.06 -11.53 1.52
CA ASP A 367 -24.03 -12.33 0.30
C ASP A 367 -22.95 -11.93 -0.72
N GLY A 368 -22.25 -10.81 -0.48
CA GLY A 368 -21.22 -10.28 -1.37
C GLY A 368 -21.76 -9.63 -2.66
N ALA A 369 -23.05 -9.37 -2.76
CA ALA A 369 -23.63 -8.71 -3.93
C ALA A 369 -23.12 -7.27 -4.05
N LEU A 370 -22.77 -6.83 -5.27
CA LEU A 370 -22.43 -5.44 -5.55
C LEU A 370 -23.70 -4.59 -5.51
N VAL A 371 -23.77 -3.63 -4.58
CA VAL A 371 -24.98 -2.86 -4.26
C VAL A 371 -24.84 -1.36 -4.47
N GLY A 372 -23.63 -0.85 -4.61
CA GLY A 372 -23.38 0.57 -4.82
C GLY A 372 -21.99 0.85 -5.35
N ARG A 373 -21.81 2.04 -5.91
CA ARG A 373 -20.49 2.50 -6.39
C ARG A 373 -20.48 4.02 -6.48
N VAL A 374 -19.32 4.63 -6.14
CA VAL A 374 -19.04 6.05 -6.34
C VAL A 374 -17.65 6.25 -6.87
N ALA A 375 -17.50 7.16 -7.84
CA ALA A 375 -16.19 7.59 -8.32
C ALA A 375 -15.57 8.59 -7.32
N THR A 376 -14.23 8.53 -7.17
CA THR A 376 -13.47 9.48 -6.36
C THR A 376 -12.47 10.26 -7.21
N ASP A 377 -11.19 10.34 -6.85
CA ASP A 377 -10.20 11.13 -7.60
C ASP A 377 -9.55 10.40 -8.80
N GLY A 378 -10.02 9.21 -9.14
CA GLY A 378 -9.47 8.42 -10.25
C GLY A 378 -8.14 7.75 -9.94
N LYS A 379 -7.77 7.61 -8.66
CA LYS A 379 -6.51 6.98 -8.22
C LYS A 379 -6.78 5.90 -7.19
N PRO A 380 -5.97 4.82 -7.20
CA PRO A 380 -6.11 3.77 -6.20
C PRO A 380 -5.79 4.27 -4.79
N ALA A 381 -6.29 3.57 -3.80
CA ALA A 381 -5.93 3.82 -2.41
C ALA A 381 -4.46 3.46 -2.15
N ALA A 382 -3.74 4.29 -1.40
CA ALA A 382 -2.36 4.05 -0.99
C ALA A 382 -2.27 2.97 0.10
N SER A 383 -3.32 2.84 0.89
CA SER A 383 -3.48 1.84 1.94
C SER A 383 -4.92 1.35 2.00
N GLN A 384 -5.17 0.31 2.78
CA GLN A 384 -6.54 -0.11 3.10
C GLN A 384 -7.32 1.06 3.70
N PRO A 385 -8.57 1.33 3.23
CA PRO A 385 -9.45 2.30 3.87
C PRO A 385 -9.74 1.93 5.32
N ILE A 386 -9.92 2.91 6.16
CA ILE A 386 -10.27 2.74 7.58
C ILE A 386 -11.66 3.29 7.84
N ASP A 387 -12.39 2.69 8.78
CA ASP A 387 -13.68 3.21 9.24
C ASP A 387 -13.46 4.37 10.21
N VAL A 388 -14.14 5.47 9.95
CA VAL A 388 -14.16 6.67 10.80
C VAL A 388 -15.60 7.21 10.85
N ALA A 389 -16.28 7.01 11.95
CA ALA A 389 -17.67 7.47 12.15
C ALA A 389 -18.61 7.05 10.99
N ASP A 390 -18.62 5.77 10.67
CA ASP A 390 -19.43 5.15 9.59
C ASP A 390 -19.08 5.64 8.17
N ALA A 391 -17.89 6.17 7.98
CA ALA A 391 -17.35 6.51 6.67
C ALA A 391 -16.00 5.83 6.43
N ALA A 392 -15.76 5.36 5.22
CA ALA A 392 -14.44 4.92 4.79
C ALA A 392 -13.55 6.14 4.55
N VAL A 393 -12.37 6.14 5.15
CA VAL A 393 -11.36 7.18 4.94
C VAL A 393 -10.05 6.55 4.47
N TRP A 394 -9.46 7.09 3.43
CA TRP A 394 -8.18 6.63 2.92
C TRP A 394 -7.43 7.75 2.21
N GLU A 395 -6.15 7.56 2.05
CA GLU A 395 -5.30 8.41 1.21
C GLU A 395 -5.12 7.74 -0.16
N SER A 396 -5.33 8.48 -1.24
CA SER A 396 -5.12 8.00 -2.59
C SER A 396 -3.68 8.19 -3.05
N LEU A 397 -3.22 7.41 -4.04
CA LEU A 397 -1.93 7.63 -4.71
C LEU A 397 -1.88 8.98 -5.46
N GLY A 398 -3.03 9.65 -5.61
CA GLY A 398 -3.14 11.03 -6.11
C GLY A 398 -2.80 12.11 -5.09
N GLY A 399 -2.54 11.74 -3.83
CA GLY A 399 -2.24 12.69 -2.75
C GLY A 399 -3.46 13.34 -2.13
N ASN A 400 -4.63 12.71 -2.24
CA ASN A 400 -5.87 13.17 -1.62
C ASN A 400 -6.29 12.25 -0.47
N LEU A 401 -6.71 12.84 0.62
CA LEU A 401 -7.45 12.19 1.69
C LEU A 401 -8.93 12.26 1.35
N ILE A 402 -9.62 11.12 1.35
CA ILE A 402 -10.99 10.98 0.84
C ILE A 402 -11.85 10.31 1.89
N SER A 403 -13.08 10.81 2.08
CA SER A 403 -14.10 10.21 2.93
C SER A 403 -15.33 9.86 2.11
N VAL A 404 -15.80 8.62 2.25
CA VAL A 404 -16.99 8.10 1.58
C VAL A 404 -17.92 7.42 2.59
N SER A 405 -19.17 7.81 2.65
CA SER A 405 -20.21 7.12 3.43
C SER A 405 -21.05 6.21 2.56
N ALA A 406 -21.50 5.10 3.15
CA ALA A 406 -22.50 4.21 2.59
C ALA A 406 -23.88 4.61 3.14
N ARG A 407 -24.75 5.19 2.32
CA ARG A 407 -26.12 5.51 2.70
C ARG A 407 -27.13 4.89 1.76
#